data_2e179dd8dd43d22148d3aafda2c4b5c7
#
_entry.id   2e179dd8dd43d22148d3aafda2c4b5c7
#
_cell.length_a   1.000
_cell.length_b   1.000
_cell.length_c   1.000
_cell.angle_alpha   90.00
_cell.angle_beta   90.00
_cell.angle_gamma   90.00
#
_symmetry.space_group_name_H-M   'P 1'
#
loop_
_entity.id
_entity.type
_entity.pdbx_description
1 polymer ?
#
loop_
_entity_poly.entity_id
_entity_poly.type
_entity_poly.pdbx_seq_one_letter_code
_entity_poly.pdbx_strand_id
1 'polypeptide(L)'
;SCSDNVNEADYRYQGVIPSTRESAVVMLADTVEAAVRSMLGSGKTLAEAESVIKTLIKDKLDDGQLNNSGLGIHELEIIRRAFLKVFQGMYHERVAYPKQEEINAAAKKGAEESKAEEKKEKREEEREEKREEESSEFTD
;
A
#
# COMPACT_ATOMS: atom_id res chain seq x y z
N SER A 1 -39.68 -0.99 -28.60
CA SER A 1 -38.63 -0.37 -27.82
C SER A 1 -39.06 -0.32 -26.36
N CYS A 2 -38.86 -1.40 -25.62
CA CYS A 2 -38.96 -1.39 -24.16
C CYS A 2 -37.59 -0.86 -23.66
N SER A 3 -37.56 0.40 -23.25
CA SER A 3 -36.53 0.90 -22.36
C SER A 3 -36.93 0.45 -20.96
N ASP A 4 -36.39 -0.68 -20.52
CA ASP A 4 -36.43 -1.08 -19.13
C ASP A 4 -35.69 -0.01 -18.33
N ASN A 5 -36.45 0.87 -17.71
CA ASN A 5 -35.92 1.84 -16.78
C ASN A 5 -35.61 1.07 -15.49
N VAL A 6 -34.46 0.40 -15.48
CA VAL A 6 -33.96 -0.33 -14.34
C VAL A 6 -33.66 0.71 -13.26
N ASN A 7 -34.50 0.75 -12.24
CA ASN A 7 -34.31 1.64 -11.12
C ASN A 7 -33.17 1.09 -10.25
N GLU A 8 -32.06 1.78 -10.19
CA GLU A 8 -30.87 1.40 -9.40
C GLU A 8 -31.21 1.15 -7.91
N ALA A 9 -32.29 1.76 -7.41
CA ALA A 9 -32.79 1.55 -6.05
C ALA A 9 -33.29 0.11 -5.80
N ASP A 10 -33.73 -0.62 -6.85
CA ASP A 10 -34.26 -1.99 -6.72
C ASP A 10 -33.15 -3.04 -6.55
N TYR A 11 -31.90 -2.69 -6.89
CA TYR A 11 -30.71 -3.55 -6.77
C TYR A 11 -29.81 -3.21 -5.57
N ARG A 12 -30.13 -2.14 -4.83
CA ARG A 12 -29.44 -1.86 -3.58
C ARG A 12 -29.94 -2.84 -2.52
N TYR A 13 -29.02 -3.67 -2.03
CA TYR A 13 -29.27 -4.50 -0.86
C TYR A 13 -29.68 -3.60 0.31
N GLN A 14 -30.97 -3.58 0.60
CA GLN A 14 -31.53 -2.89 1.76
C GLN A 14 -31.22 -3.75 3.00
N GLY A 15 -29.99 -3.70 3.48
CA GLY A 15 -29.66 -4.27 4.78
C GLY A 15 -30.52 -3.62 5.88
N VAL A 16 -30.72 -4.35 6.96
CA VAL A 16 -31.44 -3.82 8.12
C VAL A 16 -30.76 -2.53 8.58
N ILE A 17 -31.54 -1.43 8.64
CA ILE A 17 -31.02 -0.13 9.12
C ILE A 17 -30.55 -0.31 10.57
N PRO A 18 -29.34 0.07 10.94
CA PRO A 18 -28.83 -0.05 12.29
C PRO A 18 -29.71 0.70 13.29
N SER A 19 -30.14 0.03 14.35
CA SER A 19 -31.01 0.59 15.39
C SER A 19 -30.25 0.93 16.68
N THR A 20 -28.95 0.64 16.74
CA THR A 20 -28.06 0.97 17.87
C THR A 20 -26.78 1.64 17.38
N ARG A 21 -26.09 2.35 18.28
CA ARG A 21 -24.79 2.99 17.98
C ARG A 21 -23.74 1.96 17.57
N GLU A 22 -23.71 0.84 18.28
CA GLU A 22 -22.75 -0.23 18.04
C GLU A 22 -22.95 -0.86 16.66
N SER A 23 -24.20 -1.18 16.29
CA SER A 23 -24.47 -1.74 14.97
C SER A 23 -24.17 -0.77 13.82
N ALA A 24 -24.38 0.52 14.05
CA ALA A 24 -24.02 1.55 13.07
C ALA A 24 -22.49 1.70 12.92
N VAL A 25 -21.75 1.65 14.02
CA VAL A 25 -20.27 1.67 13.97
C VAL A 25 -19.71 0.46 13.25
N VAL A 26 -20.27 -0.74 13.50
CA VAL A 26 -19.87 -1.97 12.79
C VAL A 26 -20.14 -1.86 11.30
N MET A 27 -21.32 -1.41 10.89
CA MET A 27 -21.67 -1.19 9.49
C MET A 27 -20.72 -0.20 8.81
N LEU A 28 -20.39 0.90 9.47
CA LEU A 28 -19.43 1.88 8.96
C LEU A 28 -18.03 1.27 8.85
N ALA A 29 -17.60 0.50 9.85
CA ALA A 29 -16.30 -0.16 9.86
C ALA A 29 -16.15 -1.14 8.71
N ASP A 30 -17.13 -1.98 8.46
CA ASP A 30 -17.15 -2.94 7.35
C ASP A 30 -17.08 -2.23 5.99
N THR A 31 -17.90 -1.18 5.82
CA THR A 31 -17.94 -0.40 4.59
C THR A 31 -16.59 0.28 4.31
N VAL A 32 -16.01 0.90 5.32
CA VAL A 32 -14.73 1.61 5.22
C VAL A 32 -13.58 0.64 5.03
N GLU A 33 -13.57 -0.49 5.74
CA GLU A 33 -12.54 -1.52 5.63
C GLU A 33 -12.48 -2.08 4.21
N ALA A 34 -13.61 -2.46 3.64
CA ALA A 34 -13.68 -2.99 2.28
C ALA A 34 -13.13 -2.01 1.24
N ALA A 35 -13.51 -0.72 1.34
CA ALA A 35 -13.05 0.32 0.43
C ALA A 35 -11.54 0.58 0.58
N VAL A 36 -11.04 0.75 1.80
CA VAL A 36 -9.63 1.03 2.05
C VAL A 36 -8.75 -0.17 1.68
N ARG A 37 -9.20 -1.40 1.92
CA ARG A 37 -8.49 -2.61 1.48
C ARG A 37 -8.33 -2.65 -0.04
N SER A 38 -9.37 -2.31 -0.80
CA SER A 38 -9.32 -2.20 -2.26
C SER A 38 -8.32 -1.13 -2.70
N MET A 39 -8.30 0.01 -2.03
CA MET A 39 -7.38 1.12 -2.32
C MET A 39 -5.92 0.76 -2.03
N LEU A 40 -5.64 0.09 -0.92
CA LEU A 40 -4.30 -0.41 -0.58
C LEU A 40 -3.75 -1.36 -1.66
N GLY A 41 -4.62 -2.19 -2.24
CA GLY A 41 -4.26 -3.09 -3.34
C GLY A 41 -3.92 -2.37 -4.64
N SER A 42 -4.46 -1.16 -4.85
CA SER A 42 -4.26 -0.34 -6.06
C SER A 42 -3.21 0.78 -5.92
N GLY A 43 -2.46 0.81 -4.81
CA GLY A 43 -1.37 1.78 -4.62
C GLY A 43 -1.82 3.22 -4.36
N LYS A 44 -3.06 3.41 -3.91
CA LYS A 44 -3.62 4.71 -3.54
C LYS A 44 -2.95 5.30 -2.29
N THR A 45 -2.96 6.63 -2.19
CA THR A 45 -2.36 7.36 -1.07
C THR A 45 -3.27 7.41 0.16
N LEU A 46 -2.68 7.71 1.32
CA LEU A 46 -3.44 7.91 2.57
C LEU A 46 -4.42 9.09 2.47
N ALA A 47 -4.07 10.17 1.75
CA ALA A 47 -4.95 11.32 1.55
C ALA A 47 -6.20 10.95 0.72
N GLU A 48 -6.04 10.09 -0.29
CA GLU A 48 -7.17 9.55 -1.05
C GLU A 48 -8.05 8.67 -0.17
N ALA A 49 -7.46 7.83 0.71
CA ALA A 49 -8.19 7.02 1.67
C ALA A 49 -9.01 7.89 2.65
N GLU A 50 -8.46 8.98 3.16
CA GLU A 50 -9.19 9.92 4.01
C GLU A 50 -10.40 10.52 3.29
N SER A 51 -10.24 10.94 2.05
CA SER A 51 -11.33 11.47 1.23
C SER A 51 -12.44 10.45 1.02
N VAL A 52 -12.08 9.19 0.75
CA VAL A 52 -13.05 8.10 0.56
C VAL A 52 -13.79 7.78 1.86
N ILE A 53 -13.11 7.71 3.01
CA ILE A 53 -13.74 7.49 4.31
C ILE A 53 -14.79 8.58 4.59
N LYS A 54 -14.43 9.84 4.34
CA LYS A 54 -15.34 10.98 4.52
C LYS A 54 -16.59 10.87 3.64
N THR A 55 -16.38 10.52 2.36
CA THR A 55 -17.48 10.34 1.40
C THR A 55 -18.40 9.20 1.81
N LEU A 56 -17.85 8.03 2.18
CA LEU A 56 -18.64 6.87 2.58
C LEU A 56 -19.51 7.13 3.82
N ILE A 57 -18.96 7.81 4.83
CA ILE A 57 -19.74 8.18 6.02
C ILE A 57 -20.86 9.15 5.65
N LYS A 58 -20.56 10.12 4.78
CA LYS A 58 -21.55 11.08 4.29
C LYS A 58 -22.67 10.38 3.49
N ASP A 59 -22.31 9.47 2.58
CA ASP A 59 -23.29 8.73 1.78
C ASP A 59 -24.23 7.89 2.66
N LYS A 60 -23.69 7.23 3.70
CA LYS A 60 -24.52 6.48 4.67
C LYS A 60 -25.44 7.39 5.48
N LEU A 61 -25.03 8.60 5.78
CA LEU A 61 -25.85 9.61 6.44
C LEU A 61 -26.98 10.10 5.51
N ASP A 62 -26.61 10.44 4.27
CA ASP A 62 -27.55 10.95 3.25
C ASP A 62 -28.58 9.88 2.83
N ASP A 63 -28.18 8.61 2.79
CA ASP A 63 -29.06 7.45 2.56
C ASP A 63 -29.98 7.12 3.76
N GLY A 64 -29.87 7.85 4.87
CA GLY A 64 -30.69 7.63 6.07
C GLY A 64 -30.31 6.37 6.86
N GLN A 65 -29.22 5.69 6.52
CA GLN A 65 -28.78 4.46 7.18
C GLN A 65 -28.38 4.66 8.65
N LEU A 66 -28.15 5.90 9.07
CA LEU A 66 -27.76 6.26 10.44
C LEU A 66 -28.87 6.87 11.25
N ASN A 67 -30.11 7.06 10.69
CA ASN A 67 -31.18 7.80 11.31
C ASN A 67 -31.66 7.16 12.63
N ASN A 68 -31.64 5.84 12.74
CA ASN A 68 -32.12 5.12 13.92
C ASN A 68 -30.96 4.72 14.88
N SER A 69 -29.74 5.09 14.57
CA SER A 69 -28.55 4.67 15.34
C SER A 69 -28.33 5.50 16.62
N GLY A 70 -28.90 6.71 16.67
CA GLY A 70 -28.64 7.66 17.75
C GLY A 70 -27.22 8.29 17.70
N LEU A 71 -26.47 8.13 16.59
CA LEU A 71 -25.20 8.78 16.37
C LEU A 71 -25.39 10.23 15.92
N GLY A 72 -24.77 11.17 16.64
CA GLY A 72 -24.70 12.56 16.26
C GLY A 72 -23.52 12.87 15.33
N ILE A 73 -23.54 14.05 14.70
CA ILE A 73 -22.50 14.50 13.79
C ILE A 73 -21.12 14.54 14.47
N HIS A 74 -21.09 14.95 15.73
CA HIS A 74 -19.84 14.99 16.51
C HIS A 74 -19.26 13.58 16.71
N GLU A 75 -20.09 12.58 16.98
CA GLU A 75 -19.68 11.19 17.15
C GLU A 75 -19.18 10.59 15.82
N LEU A 76 -19.82 10.93 14.70
CA LEU A 76 -19.36 10.53 13.37
C LEU A 76 -17.98 11.07 13.04
N GLU A 77 -17.67 12.29 13.48
CA GLU A 77 -16.34 12.86 13.30
C GLU A 77 -15.28 12.15 14.15
N ILE A 78 -15.61 11.74 15.36
CA ILE A 78 -14.74 10.92 16.22
C ILE A 78 -14.48 9.56 15.55
N ILE A 79 -15.52 8.91 15.04
CA ILE A 79 -15.42 7.62 14.34
C ILE A 79 -14.53 7.76 13.09
N ARG A 80 -14.73 8.79 12.29
CA ARG A 80 -13.91 9.07 11.12
C ARG A 80 -12.42 9.18 11.46
N ARG A 81 -12.10 9.93 12.51
CA ARG A 81 -10.71 10.09 12.97
C ARG A 81 -10.12 8.77 13.49
N ALA A 82 -10.92 7.98 14.20
CA ALA A 82 -10.51 6.67 14.69
C ALA A 82 -10.17 5.73 13.53
N PHE A 83 -11.01 5.65 12.51
CA PHE A 83 -10.76 4.86 11.31
C PHE A 83 -9.48 5.32 10.61
N LEU A 84 -9.32 6.62 10.40
CA LEU A 84 -8.12 7.15 9.76
C LEU A 84 -6.84 6.78 10.52
N LYS A 85 -6.86 6.86 11.85
CA LYS A 85 -5.72 6.46 12.69
C LYS A 85 -5.35 4.98 12.53
N VAL A 86 -6.34 4.09 12.47
CA VAL A 86 -6.12 2.66 12.24
C VAL A 86 -5.50 2.42 10.87
N PHE A 87 -6.05 3.04 9.83
CA PHE A 87 -5.53 2.87 8.47
C PHE A 87 -4.16 3.51 8.25
N GLN A 88 -3.82 4.60 8.94
CA GLN A 88 -2.46 5.14 8.95
C GLN A 88 -1.44 4.08 9.41
N GLY A 89 -1.74 3.34 10.47
CA GLY A 89 -0.91 2.23 10.91
C GLY A 89 -0.72 1.17 9.83
N MET A 90 -1.80 0.75 9.17
CA MET A 90 -1.75 -0.24 8.10
C MET A 90 -0.95 0.23 6.86
N TYR A 91 -1.01 1.52 6.52
CA TYR A 91 -0.22 2.10 5.45
C TYR A 91 1.27 2.12 5.77
N HIS A 92 1.65 2.49 7.00
CA HIS A 92 3.05 2.51 7.43
C HIS A 92 3.68 1.12 7.47
N GLU A 93 2.93 0.12 7.89
CA GLU A 93 3.41 -1.26 7.97
C GLU A 93 3.73 -1.87 6.58
N ARG A 94 3.00 -1.46 5.53
CA ARG A 94 3.26 -1.91 4.15
C ARG A 94 4.41 -1.21 3.44
N VAL A 95 4.74 0.02 3.82
CA VAL A 95 5.87 0.78 3.23
C VAL A 95 7.21 0.36 3.83
N ALA A 96 7.22 -0.27 5.01
CA ALA A 96 8.44 -0.60 5.75
C ALA A 96 9.17 -1.88 5.30
N TYR A 97 8.61 -2.67 4.37
CA TYR A 97 9.29 -3.86 3.85
C TYR A 97 9.54 -3.75 2.34
N PRO A 98 10.76 -3.38 1.91
CA PRO A 98 11.19 -3.72 0.56
C PRO A 98 11.12 -5.24 0.42
N LYS A 99 10.50 -5.72 -0.65
CA LYS A 99 10.36 -7.17 -0.88
C LYS A 99 11.72 -7.82 -0.75
N GLN A 100 11.80 -8.92 0.00
CA GLN A 100 13.03 -9.70 0.22
C GLN A 100 13.77 -10.00 -1.11
N GLU A 101 13.03 -10.02 -2.21
CA GLU A 101 13.55 -10.18 -3.58
C GLU A 101 14.39 -8.98 -4.05
N GLU A 102 14.05 -7.75 -3.67
CA GLU A 102 14.80 -6.54 -4.04
C GLU A 102 16.10 -6.43 -3.23
N ILE A 103 16.06 -6.83 -1.95
CA ILE A 103 17.25 -6.91 -1.09
C ILE A 103 18.21 -7.97 -1.63
N ASN A 104 17.70 -9.14 -2.02
CA ASN A 104 18.49 -10.23 -2.57
C ASN A 104 19.06 -9.89 -3.96
N ALA A 105 18.35 -9.11 -4.79
CA ALA A 105 18.82 -8.63 -6.08
C ALA A 105 19.93 -7.58 -5.93
N ALA A 106 19.80 -6.66 -4.98
CA ALA A 106 20.83 -5.67 -4.67
C ALA A 106 22.09 -6.32 -4.08
N ALA A 107 21.94 -7.30 -3.18
CA ALA A 107 23.04 -8.07 -2.61
C ALA A 107 23.80 -8.91 -3.66
N LYS A 108 23.08 -9.50 -4.63
CA LYS A 108 23.71 -10.23 -5.76
C LYS A 108 24.50 -9.30 -6.68
N LYS A 109 23.95 -8.14 -7.02
CA LYS A 109 24.67 -7.16 -7.85
C LYS A 109 25.95 -6.69 -7.18
N GLY A 110 25.91 -6.33 -5.89
CA GLY A 110 27.10 -5.92 -5.15
C GLY A 110 28.16 -7.03 -5.04
N ALA A 111 27.76 -8.29 -4.92
CA ALA A 111 28.66 -9.44 -4.88
C ALA A 111 29.29 -9.78 -6.27
N GLU A 112 28.58 -9.49 -7.36
CA GLU A 112 29.09 -9.67 -8.72
C GLU A 112 30.07 -8.55 -9.12
N GLU A 113 29.80 -7.30 -8.71
CA GLU A 113 30.67 -6.16 -8.94
C GLU A 113 32.00 -6.30 -8.18
N SER A 114 31.97 -6.69 -6.90
CA SER A 114 33.20 -6.90 -6.12
C SER A 114 34.08 -8.07 -6.65
N LYS A 115 33.45 -9.15 -7.14
CA LYS A 115 34.19 -10.25 -7.80
C LYS A 115 34.77 -9.85 -9.17
N ALA A 116 34.11 -8.93 -9.88
CA ALA A 116 34.63 -8.42 -11.15
C ALA A 116 35.81 -7.49 -10.94
N GLU A 117 35.83 -6.67 -9.89
CA GLU A 117 36.93 -5.81 -9.51
C GLU A 117 38.14 -6.64 -9.05
N GLU A 118 37.95 -7.60 -8.14
CA GLU A 118 39.04 -8.49 -7.69
C GLU A 118 39.71 -9.27 -8.83
N LYS A 119 38.91 -9.68 -9.83
CA LYS A 119 39.44 -10.38 -11.01
C LYS A 119 40.17 -9.45 -11.97
N LYS A 120 39.87 -8.17 -11.95
CA LYS A 120 40.52 -7.15 -12.77
C LYS A 120 41.88 -6.78 -12.17
N GLU A 121 41.92 -6.60 -10.84
CA GLU A 121 43.19 -6.36 -10.12
C GLU A 121 44.17 -7.52 -10.31
N LYS A 122 43.78 -8.77 -10.10
CA LYS A 122 44.63 -9.93 -10.33
C LYS A 122 45.17 -10.03 -11.76
N ARG A 123 44.39 -9.61 -12.76
CA ARG A 123 44.84 -9.61 -14.16
C ARG A 123 45.80 -8.48 -14.46
N GLU A 124 45.73 -7.36 -13.75
CA GLU A 124 46.66 -6.26 -13.87
C GLU A 124 47.99 -6.61 -13.19
N GLU A 125 47.98 -7.23 -12.00
CA GLU A 125 49.16 -7.73 -11.31
C GLU A 125 49.92 -8.79 -12.16
N GLU A 126 49.24 -9.79 -12.72
CA GLU A 126 49.83 -10.80 -13.60
C GLU A 126 50.43 -10.20 -14.88
N ARG A 127 49.90 -9.07 -15.35
CA ARG A 127 50.45 -8.34 -16.51
C ARG A 127 51.66 -7.53 -16.17
N GLU A 128 51.75 -6.97 -14.98
CA GLU A 128 52.91 -6.23 -14.50
C GLU A 128 54.06 -7.19 -14.22
N GLU A 129 53.85 -8.32 -13.53
CA GLU A 129 54.86 -9.34 -13.31
C GLU A 129 55.49 -9.84 -14.62
N LYS A 130 54.68 -10.13 -15.63
CA LYS A 130 55.17 -10.55 -16.94
C LYS A 130 55.96 -9.49 -17.67
N ARG A 131 55.67 -8.22 -17.49
CA ARG A 131 56.41 -7.10 -18.07
C ARG A 131 57.74 -6.89 -17.37
N GLU A 132 57.86 -7.13 -16.09
CA GLU A 132 59.08 -7.07 -15.33
C GLU A 132 60.00 -8.25 -15.68
N GLU A 133 59.50 -9.46 -15.85
CA GLU A 133 60.25 -10.63 -16.31
C GLU A 133 60.84 -10.43 -17.73
N GLU A 134 60.00 -9.95 -18.69
CA GLU A 134 60.50 -9.67 -20.06
C GLU A 134 61.55 -8.56 -20.10
N SER A 135 61.46 -7.60 -19.18
CA SER A 135 62.43 -6.48 -19.10
C SER A 135 63.78 -6.91 -18.49
N SER A 136 63.80 -7.95 -17.66
CA SER A 136 65.05 -8.45 -17.04
C SER A 136 65.84 -9.39 -17.94
N GLU A 137 65.19 -10.08 -18.89
CA GLU A 137 65.89 -10.95 -19.86
C GLU A 137 66.66 -10.18 -20.97
N PHE A 138 66.44 -8.88 -21.13
CA PHE A 138 67.02 -8.07 -22.20
C PHE A 138 68.27 -7.29 -21.77
N THR A 139 68.81 -7.54 -20.56
CA THR A 139 69.96 -6.82 -19.98
C THR A 139 71.21 -7.73 -19.73
N ASP A 140 71.47 -8.70 -20.64
CA ASP A 140 72.73 -9.46 -20.66
C ASP A 140 73.43 -9.31 -22.01
#